data_d48e514fe8865087f3489817063a6ca3
#
_entry.id   d48e514fe8865087f3489817063a6ca3
#
_cell.length_a   1.000
_cell.length_b   1.000
_cell.length_c   1.000
_cell.angle_alpha   90.00
_cell.angle_beta   90.00
_cell.angle_gamma   90.00
#
_symmetry.space_group_name_H-M   'P 1'
#
loop_
_entity.id
_entity.type
_entity.pdbx_description
1 polymer ?
#
loop_
_entity_poly.entity_id
_entity_poly.type
_entity_poly.pdbx_seq_one_letter_code
_entity_poly.pdbx_strand_id
1 'polypeptide(L)'
;MSVKSLATGVAAAALIGAAGTAVSCLATVAPAAAQAPVTVFFAPLPLDPAVDVPAPEQLTDVLNTLADPGIPAAGKSHLIEGGLGPVESSLMDRKMAKAAANGKFPLAISVANIAPAGPGAATADVTASGPRMEPRSVNLMFVDQGGWKLSKTSLMTLSQMTSSN
;
A
#
# COMPACT_ATOMS: atom_id res chain seq x y z
N MET A 1 28.59 13.15 25.60
CA MET A 1 27.96 12.47 26.77
C MET A 1 27.01 11.48 26.20
N SER A 2 27.38 10.29 25.87
CA SER A 2 27.49 9.08 26.70
C SER A 2 26.21 8.86 27.50
N VAL A 3 25.51 7.76 27.26
CA VAL A 3 25.56 6.48 27.97
C VAL A 3 24.49 5.55 27.39
N LYS A 4 24.89 4.37 26.90
CA LYS A 4 24.88 3.04 27.56
C LYS A 4 23.46 2.44 27.65
N SER A 5 23.20 1.38 26.88
CA SER A 5 23.49 -0.05 27.13
C SER A 5 22.75 -0.64 28.32
N LEU A 6 22.09 -1.76 28.04
CA LEU A 6 22.09 -3.04 28.78
C LEU A 6 20.88 -3.82 28.25
N ALA A 7 20.92 -4.87 27.49
CA ALA A 7 21.53 -6.19 27.68
C ALA A 7 20.97 -6.96 28.87
N THR A 8 20.63 -8.19 28.55
CA THR A 8 20.73 -9.40 29.38
C THR A 8 19.42 -9.98 29.90
N GLY A 9 19.23 -11.25 29.55
CA GLY A 9 18.33 -12.14 30.24
C GLY A 9 18.12 -13.48 29.55
N VAL A 10 19.16 -14.31 29.53
CA VAL A 10 19.12 -15.74 29.24
C VAL A 10 18.65 -16.48 30.50
N ALA A 11 17.74 -17.42 30.38
CA ALA A 11 17.62 -18.53 31.34
C ALA A 11 17.09 -19.77 30.66
N ALA A 12 17.97 -20.67 30.39
CA ALA A 12 17.72 -22.08 30.14
C ALA A 12 17.54 -22.79 31.49
N ALA A 13 16.61 -23.71 31.56
CA ALA A 13 16.61 -24.73 32.60
C ALA A 13 16.09 -26.03 32.01
N ALA A 14 17.01 -26.95 31.80
CA ALA A 14 16.78 -28.37 31.61
C ALA A 14 16.60 -29.03 32.96
N LEU A 15 15.67 -29.92 33.11
CA LEU A 15 15.74 -30.94 34.17
C LEU A 15 15.29 -32.30 33.62
N ILE A 16 16.24 -33.18 33.65
CA ILE A 16 16.20 -34.62 33.47
C ILE A 16 15.60 -35.23 34.72
N GLY A 17 14.71 -36.21 34.55
CA GLY A 17 14.27 -37.04 35.65
C GLY A 17 13.90 -38.42 35.11
N ALA A 18 14.78 -39.39 35.34
CA ALA A 18 14.65 -40.81 35.00
C ALA A 18 14.05 -41.60 36.14
N ALA A 19 13.64 -42.81 35.80
CA ALA A 19 13.32 -43.99 36.59
C ALA A 19 11.81 -44.30 36.66
N GLY A 20 11.25 -45.29 35.98
CA GLY A 20 11.64 -46.70 36.13
C GLY A 20 10.63 -47.43 37.03
N THR A 21 9.68 -48.15 36.43
CA THR A 21 9.26 -49.46 36.97
C THR A 21 8.41 -50.14 35.92
N ALA A 22 8.89 -51.34 35.56
CA ALA A 22 8.16 -52.27 34.73
C ALA A 22 7.02 -52.91 35.55
N VAL A 23 5.82 -52.91 35.02
CA VAL A 23 4.76 -53.80 35.44
C VAL A 23 4.22 -54.46 34.17
N SER A 24 4.60 -55.73 34.03
CA SER A 24 4.00 -56.63 33.05
C SER A 24 2.57 -56.96 33.49
N CYS A 25 1.60 -56.57 32.68
CA CYS A 25 0.25 -57.13 32.80
C CYS A 25 -0.17 -57.66 31.43
N LEU A 26 -0.59 -58.88 31.49
CA LEU A 26 -0.99 -59.76 30.40
C LEU A 26 -1.98 -59.14 29.43
N ALA A 27 -1.77 -59.51 28.20
CA ALA A 27 -2.62 -59.31 27.06
C ALA A 27 -4.09 -59.64 27.29
N THR A 28 -4.96 -58.71 27.01
CA THR A 28 -6.29 -59.00 26.55
C THR A 28 -6.40 -58.39 25.15
N VAL A 29 -6.39 -59.25 24.16
CA VAL A 29 -6.62 -58.86 22.76
C VAL A 29 -8.09 -58.44 22.65
N ALA A 30 -8.37 -57.17 22.65
CA ALA A 30 -9.65 -56.64 22.19
C ALA A 30 -9.56 -56.45 20.67
N PRO A 31 -10.60 -56.78 19.91
CA PRO A 31 -10.59 -56.60 18.47
C PRO A 31 -10.48 -55.14 18.15
N ALA A 32 -9.49 -54.81 17.32
CA ALA A 32 -9.30 -53.50 16.80
C ALA A 32 -10.56 -53.08 16.01
N ALA A 33 -11.34 -52.20 16.59
CA ALA A 33 -12.36 -51.48 15.84
C ALA A 33 -11.61 -50.64 14.78
N ALA A 34 -11.79 -51.03 13.54
CA ALA A 34 -11.29 -50.23 12.40
C ALA A 34 -11.87 -48.81 12.51
N GLN A 35 -11.04 -47.88 12.93
CA GLN A 35 -11.38 -46.48 12.85
C GLN A 35 -11.40 -46.10 11.37
N ALA A 36 -12.58 -45.78 10.88
CA ALA A 36 -12.75 -45.25 9.54
C ALA A 36 -11.91 -43.95 9.42
N PRO A 37 -11.18 -43.74 8.31
CA PRO A 37 -10.43 -42.53 8.13
C PRO A 37 -11.41 -41.35 8.10
N VAL A 38 -11.28 -40.46 9.09
CA VAL A 38 -11.98 -39.17 9.07
C VAL A 38 -11.36 -38.33 7.96
N THR A 39 -12.01 -38.34 6.82
CA THR A 39 -11.70 -37.37 5.76
C THR A 39 -12.10 -36.00 6.26
N VAL A 40 -11.11 -35.20 6.71
CA VAL A 40 -11.32 -33.81 7.01
C VAL A 40 -11.47 -33.08 5.68
N PHE A 41 -12.72 -32.82 5.29
CA PHE A 41 -12.98 -31.91 4.21
C PHE A 41 -12.57 -30.51 4.69
N PHE A 42 -11.41 -30.05 4.27
CA PHE A 42 -11.11 -28.61 4.29
C PHE A 42 -12.02 -27.98 3.24
N ALA A 43 -13.16 -27.45 3.66
CA ALA A 43 -13.88 -26.53 2.83
C ALA A 43 -12.92 -25.34 2.58
N PRO A 44 -12.65 -24.96 1.31
CA PRO A 44 -11.91 -23.74 1.07
C PRO A 44 -12.67 -22.61 1.78
N LEU A 45 -11.98 -21.92 2.69
CA LEU A 45 -12.50 -20.70 3.27
C LEU A 45 -12.91 -19.78 2.10
N PRO A 46 -14.11 -19.15 2.16
CA PRO A 46 -14.44 -18.14 1.18
C PRO A 46 -13.26 -17.15 1.19
N LEU A 47 -12.57 -17.03 0.08
CA LEU A 47 -11.66 -15.91 -0.14
C LEU A 47 -12.55 -14.67 -0.02
N ASP A 48 -12.35 -13.88 1.02
CA ASP A 48 -12.89 -12.53 1.05
C ASP A 48 -12.63 -11.92 -0.32
N PRO A 49 -13.64 -11.28 -0.96
CA PRO A 49 -13.40 -10.64 -2.24
C PRO A 49 -12.17 -9.77 -2.07
N ALA A 50 -11.12 -10.09 -2.83
CA ALA A 50 -9.87 -9.35 -2.78
C ALA A 50 -10.25 -7.89 -2.94
N VAL A 51 -10.03 -7.09 -1.90
CA VAL A 51 -10.23 -5.65 -1.99
C VAL A 51 -9.30 -5.20 -3.09
N ASP A 52 -9.87 -4.66 -4.16
CA ASP A 52 -9.13 -4.31 -5.37
C ASP A 52 -8.24 -3.11 -5.00
N VAL A 53 -7.02 -3.41 -4.58
CA VAL A 53 -6.02 -2.41 -4.19
C VAL A 53 -5.07 -2.25 -5.37
N PRO A 54 -4.86 -1.02 -5.86
CA PRO A 54 -3.97 -0.78 -6.99
C PRO A 54 -2.54 -1.20 -6.67
N ALA A 55 -1.84 -1.73 -7.68
CA ALA A 55 -0.41 -1.92 -7.57
C ALA A 55 0.32 -0.56 -7.48
N PRO A 56 1.42 -0.45 -6.71
CA PRO A 56 2.18 0.80 -6.57
C PRO A 56 2.60 1.40 -7.91
N GLU A 57 2.94 0.56 -8.87
CA GLU A 57 3.35 0.95 -10.22
C GLU A 57 2.23 1.67 -10.96
N GLN A 58 1.00 1.18 -10.85
CA GLN A 58 -0.16 1.80 -11.50
C GLN A 58 -0.40 3.22 -11.02
N LEU A 59 -0.30 3.45 -9.71
CA LEU A 59 -0.45 4.79 -9.14
C LEU A 59 0.73 5.69 -9.49
N THR A 60 1.94 5.14 -9.52
CA THR A 60 3.15 5.85 -9.91
C THR A 60 3.07 6.32 -11.37
N ASP A 61 2.58 5.47 -12.27
CA ASP A 61 2.39 5.81 -13.69
C ASP A 61 1.35 6.92 -13.89
N VAL A 62 0.22 6.84 -13.18
CA VAL A 62 -0.81 7.89 -13.17
C VAL A 62 -0.20 9.22 -12.72
N LEU A 63 0.54 9.21 -11.61
CA LEU A 63 1.14 10.41 -11.04
C LEU A 63 2.27 10.98 -11.91
N ASN A 64 3.13 10.14 -12.47
CA ASN A 64 4.17 10.57 -13.39
C ASN A 64 3.59 11.23 -14.64
N THR A 65 2.54 10.61 -15.22
CA THR A 65 1.84 11.20 -16.37
C THR A 65 1.19 12.53 -15.99
N LEU A 66 0.58 12.64 -14.81
CA LEU A 66 0.00 13.89 -14.32
C LEU A 66 1.08 14.96 -14.08
N ALA A 67 2.25 14.56 -13.62
CA ALA A 67 3.38 15.46 -13.34
C ALA A 67 4.19 15.85 -14.58
N ASP A 68 4.01 15.22 -15.72
CA ASP A 68 4.77 15.52 -16.94
C ASP A 68 4.35 16.90 -17.51
N PRO A 69 5.23 17.90 -17.54
CA PRO A 69 4.91 19.20 -18.11
C PRO A 69 4.79 19.21 -19.63
N GLY A 70 5.27 18.16 -20.30
CA GLY A 70 5.18 18.02 -21.77
C GLY A 70 3.80 17.62 -22.27
N ILE A 71 2.94 17.08 -21.39
CA ILE A 71 1.59 16.66 -21.76
C ILE A 71 0.59 17.73 -21.31
N PRO A 72 -0.27 18.25 -22.22
CA PRO A 72 -1.32 19.20 -21.87
C PRO A 72 -2.32 18.63 -20.86
N ALA A 73 -2.89 19.46 -20.00
CA ALA A 73 -3.85 19.02 -18.98
C ALA A 73 -5.10 18.37 -19.59
N ALA A 74 -5.51 18.79 -20.77
CA ALA A 74 -6.61 18.15 -21.51
C ALA A 74 -6.32 16.67 -21.84
N GLY A 75 -5.07 16.34 -22.21
CA GLY A 75 -4.63 14.97 -22.46
C GLY A 75 -4.56 14.09 -21.21
N LYS A 76 -4.46 14.70 -20.02
CA LYS A 76 -4.39 14.04 -18.71
C LYS A 76 -5.74 13.93 -18.00
N SER A 77 -6.77 14.55 -18.54
CA SER A 77 -8.09 14.65 -17.90
C SER A 77 -8.69 13.28 -17.57
N HIS A 78 -8.39 12.26 -18.37
CA HIS A 78 -8.84 10.89 -18.14
C HIS A 78 -8.24 10.21 -16.89
N LEU A 79 -7.11 10.74 -16.36
CA LEU A 79 -6.45 10.25 -15.15
C LEU A 79 -6.98 10.90 -13.86
N ILE A 80 -7.96 11.77 -14.00
CA ILE A 80 -8.60 12.49 -12.89
C ILE A 80 -10.07 12.10 -12.83
N GLU A 81 -10.55 11.87 -11.62
CA GLU A 81 -11.95 11.58 -11.36
C GLU A 81 -12.86 12.65 -11.96
N GLY A 82 -13.80 12.22 -12.82
CA GLY A 82 -14.72 13.12 -13.50
C GLY A 82 -14.08 14.05 -14.54
N GLY A 83 -12.78 13.86 -14.81
CA GLY A 83 -12.05 14.68 -15.78
C GLY A 83 -11.76 16.11 -15.34
N LEU A 84 -11.21 16.90 -16.25
CA LEU A 84 -10.94 18.34 -16.07
C LEU A 84 -11.80 19.17 -17.03
N GLY A 85 -12.42 20.21 -16.51
CA GLY A 85 -13.08 21.22 -17.33
C GLY A 85 -12.07 22.10 -18.08
N PRO A 86 -12.51 22.87 -19.11
CA PRO A 86 -11.62 23.72 -19.89
C PRO A 86 -10.86 24.76 -19.06
N VAL A 87 -11.52 25.32 -18.05
CA VAL A 87 -10.92 26.33 -17.15
C VAL A 87 -9.89 25.67 -16.22
N GLU A 88 -10.23 24.51 -15.67
CA GLU A 88 -9.34 23.74 -14.80
C GLU A 88 -8.09 23.29 -15.56
N SER A 89 -8.27 22.80 -16.80
CA SER A 89 -7.15 22.41 -17.67
C SER A 89 -6.22 23.58 -17.95
N SER A 90 -6.76 24.73 -18.33
CA SER A 90 -5.96 25.94 -18.58
C SER A 90 -5.22 26.46 -17.35
N LEU A 91 -5.83 26.32 -16.17
CA LEU A 91 -5.19 26.69 -14.91
C LEU A 91 -4.06 25.72 -14.57
N MET A 92 -4.29 24.42 -14.74
CA MET A 92 -3.28 23.38 -14.53
C MET A 92 -2.08 23.58 -15.46
N ASP A 93 -2.30 23.81 -16.75
CA ASP A 93 -1.24 24.06 -17.73
C ASP A 93 -0.38 25.27 -17.33
N ARG A 94 -1.01 26.39 -16.92
CA ARG A 94 -0.29 27.56 -16.44
C ARG A 94 0.55 27.29 -15.18
N LYS A 95 0.01 26.53 -14.22
CA LYS A 95 0.75 26.13 -13.01
C LYS A 95 1.92 25.22 -13.35
N MET A 96 1.74 24.26 -14.24
CA MET A 96 2.78 23.35 -14.69
C MET A 96 3.89 24.11 -15.43
N ALA A 97 3.53 25.00 -16.36
CA ALA A 97 4.48 25.84 -17.07
C ALA A 97 5.32 26.72 -16.10
N LYS A 98 4.67 27.33 -15.10
CA LYS A 98 5.36 28.08 -14.06
C LYS A 98 6.30 27.22 -13.24
N ALA A 99 5.87 26.02 -12.84
CA ALA A 99 6.71 25.10 -12.09
C ALA A 99 7.92 24.61 -12.91
N ALA A 100 7.73 24.37 -14.22
CA ALA A 100 8.80 24.02 -15.14
C ALA A 100 9.81 25.17 -15.31
N ALA A 101 9.32 26.39 -15.50
CA ALA A 101 10.16 27.58 -15.59
C ALA A 101 10.99 27.82 -14.30
N ASN A 102 10.44 27.45 -13.14
CA ASN A 102 11.13 27.50 -11.85
C ASN A 102 12.12 26.35 -11.62
N GLY A 103 12.26 25.43 -12.58
CA GLY A 103 13.18 24.29 -12.48
C GLY A 103 12.77 23.26 -11.43
N LYS A 104 11.46 23.12 -11.15
CA LYS A 104 10.95 22.13 -10.19
C LYS A 104 10.88 20.72 -10.79
N PHE A 105 10.94 20.59 -12.09
CA PHE A 105 10.92 19.32 -12.82
C PHE A 105 12.32 18.85 -13.26
N PRO A 106 12.53 17.56 -13.44
CA PRO A 106 11.59 16.46 -13.25
C PRO A 106 11.27 16.19 -11.78
N LEU A 107 10.08 15.65 -11.51
CA LEU A 107 9.70 15.19 -10.18
C LEU A 107 10.03 13.71 -10.03
N ALA A 108 10.65 13.35 -8.90
CA ALA A 108 10.73 11.97 -8.45
C ALA A 108 9.52 11.68 -7.55
N ILE A 109 8.70 10.71 -7.94
CA ILE A 109 7.48 10.33 -7.24
C ILE A 109 7.64 8.92 -6.70
N SER A 110 7.32 8.74 -5.44
CA SER A 110 7.23 7.42 -4.80
C SER A 110 5.88 7.26 -4.12
N VAL A 111 5.34 6.05 -4.20
CA VAL A 111 4.04 5.68 -3.63
C VAL A 111 4.27 4.59 -2.58
N ALA A 112 3.67 4.77 -1.41
CA ALA A 112 3.77 3.83 -0.29
C ALA A 112 2.43 3.74 0.46
N ASN A 113 2.32 2.77 1.38
CA ASN A 113 1.18 2.63 2.29
C ASN A 113 -0.18 2.67 1.57
N ILE A 114 -0.30 1.90 0.49
CA ILE A 114 -1.55 1.79 -0.24
C ILE A 114 -2.55 1.03 0.62
N ALA A 115 -3.69 1.63 0.89
CA ALA A 115 -4.75 1.06 1.71
C ALA A 115 -6.11 1.21 1.02
N PRO A 116 -7.01 0.23 1.16
CA PRO A 116 -8.36 0.35 0.64
C PRO A 116 -9.11 1.45 1.39
N ALA A 117 -9.85 2.27 0.67
CA ALA A 117 -10.67 3.36 1.21
C ALA A 117 -12.17 3.16 0.97
N GLY A 118 -12.54 1.99 0.46
CA GLY A 118 -13.91 1.61 0.15
C GLY A 118 -13.98 0.87 -1.20
N PRO A 119 -15.17 0.49 -1.64
CA PRO A 119 -15.35 -0.16 -2.93
C PRO A 119 -14.84 0.73 -4.07
N GLY A 120 -13.88 0.25 -4.85
CA GLY A 120 -13.27 0.99 -5.95
C GLY A 120 -12.53 2.28 -5.52
N ALA A 121 -12.08 2.35 -4.27
CA ALA A 121 -11.30 3.48 -3.77
C ALA A 121 -10.10 3.01 -2.94
N ALA A 122 -8.97 3.69 -3.08
CA ALA A 122 -7.75 3.44 -2.32
C ALA A 122 -7.09 4.77 -1.94
N THR A 123 -6.39 4.76 -0.81
CA THR A 123 -5.51 5.84 -0.41
C THR A 123 -4.06 5.40 -0.49
N ALA A 124 -3.17 6.32 -0.74
CA ALA A 124 -1.74 6.06 -0.73
C ALA A 124 -0.96 7.29 -0.26
N ASP A 125 0.16 7.05 0.40
CA ASP A 125 1.11 8.10 0.74
C ASP A 125 2.03 8.33 -0.45
N VAL A 126 1.94 9.51 -1.01
CA VAL A 126 2.72 9.94 -2.16
C VAL A 126 3.78 10.93 -1.72
N THR A 127 5.03 10.61 -1.99
CA THR A 127 6.16 11.52 -1.77
C THR A 127 6.65 12.02 -3.11
N ALA A 128 6.67 13.34 -3.27
CA ALA A 128 7.21 14.01 -4.43
C ALA A 128 8.42 14.85 -4.05
N SER A 129 9.49 14.77 -4.83
CA SER A 129 10.69 15.56 -4.72
C SER A 129 11.15 16.05 -6.08
N GLY A 130 11.90 17.14 -6.13
CA GLY A 130 12.41 17.69 -7.37
C GLY A 130 13.71 18.46 -7.16
N PRO A 131 14.40 18.90 -8.23
CA PRO A 131 15.70 19.55 -8.14
C PRO A 131 15.71 20.82 -7.29
N ARG A 132 14.57 21.51 -7.19
CA ARG A 132 14.38 22.73 -6.40
C ARG A 132 13.17 22.63 -5.47
N MET A 133 12.86 21.44 -5.03
CA MET A 133 11.76 21.17 -4.13
C MET A 133 12.16 20.10 -3.13
N GLU A 134 12.02 20.42 -1.85
CA GLU A 134 12.23 19.44 -0.79
C GLU A 134 11.19 18.31 -0.90
N PRO A 135 11.56 17.09 -0.51
CA PRO A 135 10.62 15.96 -0.47
C PRO A 135 9.40 16.31 0.39
N ARG A 136 8.22 16.13 -0.19
CA ARG A 136 6.94 16.32 0.49
C ARG A 136 6.08 15.10 0.33
N SER A 137 5.54 14.63 1.43
CA SER A 137 4.60 13.50 1.45
C SER A 137 3.19 14.00 1.71
N VAL A 138 2.24 13.41 1.00
CA VAL A 138 0.82 13.70 1.14
C VAL A 138 0.03 12.41 0.93
N ASN A 139 -1.02 12.22 1.71
CA ASN A 139 -1.96 11.13 1.48
C ASN A 139 -2.94 11.53 0.39
N LEU A 140 -3.03 10.72 -0.66
CA LEU A 140 -3.91 10.95 -1.81
C LEU A 140 -4.90 9.80 -1.95
N MET A 141 -6.10 10.14 -2.35
CA MET A 141 -7.16 9.19 -2.67
C MET A 141 -7.22 8.96 -4.18
N PHE A 142 -7.36 7.70 -4.55
CA PHE A 142 -7.55 7.24 -5.92
C PHE A 142 -8.87 6.49 -6.02
N VAL A 143 -9.50 6.55 -7.17
CA VAL A 143 -10.77 5.88 -7.46
C VAL A 143 -10.64 5.05 -8.73
N ASP A 144 -11.26 3.88 -8.73
CA ASP A 144 -11.35 3.05 -9.93
C ASP A 144 -12.60 3.44 -10.73
N GLN A 145 -12.38 3.89 -11.94
CA GLN A 145 -13.40 4.22 -12.92
C GLN A 145 -13.03 3.61 -14.29
N GLY A 146 -12.82 2.30 -14.32
CA GLY A 146 -12.27 1.60 -15.47
C GLY A 146 -10.77 1.84 -15.63
N GLY A 147 -10.10 1.96 -14.50
CA GLY A 147 -8.70 2.27 -14.27
C GLY A 147 -8.54 3.26 -13.12
N TRP A 148 -7.43 3.16 -12.41
CA TRP A 148 -7.16 4.01 -11.25
C TRP A 148 -6.92 5.46 -11.66
N LYS A 149 -7.64 6.37 -11.02
CA LYS A 149 -7.60 7.81 -11.28
C LYS A 149 -7.39 8.57 -9.97
N LEU A 150 -6.72 9.72 -10.06
CA LEU A 150 -6.59 10.61 -8.92
C LEU A 150 -7.95 11.25 -8.60
N SER A 151 -8.36 11.22 -7.33
CA SER A 151 -9.61 11.86 -6.93
C SER A 151 -9.52 13.39 -7.08
N LYS A 152 -10.65 14.02 -7.35
CA LYS A 152 -10.72 15.48 -7.51
C LYS A 152 -10.32 16.23 -6.24
N THR A 153 -10.65 15.69 -5.08
CA THR A 153 -10.22 16.23 -3.77
C THR A 153 -8.69 16.19 -3.62
N SER A 154 -8.08 15.06 -4.00
CA SER A 154 -6.62 14.92 -3.95
C SER A 154 -5.91 15.85 -4.92
N LEU A 155 -6.47 16.09 -6.10
CA LEU A 155 -5.95 17.07 -7.05
C LEU A 155 -5.94 18.49 -6.45
N MET A 156 -7.01 18.88 -5.74
CA MET A 156 -7.07 20.16 -5.06
C MET A 156 -6.02 20.27 -3.96
N THR A 157 -5.81 19.23 -3.18
CA THR A 157 -4.78 19.17 -2.15
C THR A 157 -3.38 19.36 -2.74
N LEU A 158 -3.05 18.65 -3.83
CA LEU A 158 -1.79 18.82 -4.55
C LEU A 158 -1.62 20.24 -5.09
N SER A 159 -2.70 20.81 -5.63
CA SER A 159 -2.68 22.20 -6.15
C SER A 159 -2.41 23.22 -5.06
N GLN A 160 -2.93 23.03 -3.85
CA GLN A 160 -2.67 23.92 -2.70
C GLN A 160 -1.22 23.80 -2.25
N MET A 161 -0.68 22.60 -2.12
CA MET A 161 0.72 22.38 -1.71
C MET A 161 1.72 23.01 -2.66
N THR A 162 1.45 22.98 -3.97
CA THR A 162 2.31 23.60 -4.98
C THR A 162 2.18 25.13 -5.01
N SER A 163 1.08 25.69 -4.50
CA SER A 163 0.82 27.12 -4.47
C SER A 163 1.40 27.81 -3.22
N SER A 164 1.69 27.05 -2.17
CA SER A 164 2.15 27.57 -0.87
C SER A 164 3.66 27.81 -0.80
N ASN A 165 4.33 27.90 -1.96
CA ASN A 165 5.80 28.06 -2.00
C ASN A 165 6.19 29.15 -3.00
#